data_df68aef5b324d11c9e1a4ae401ed25e8
#
_entry.id   df68aef5b324d11c9e1a4ae401ed25e8
#
_cell.length_a   1.000
_cell.length_b   1.000
_cell.length_c   1.000
_cell.angle_alpha   90.00
_cell.angle_beta   90.00
_cell.angle_gamma   90.00
#
_symmetry.space_group_name_H-M   'P 1'
#
loop_
_entity.id
_entity.type
_entity.pdbx_description
1 polymer ?
#
loop_
_entity_poly.entity_id
_entity_poly.type
_entity_poly.pdbx_seq_one_letter_code
_entity_poly.pdbx_strand_id
1 'polypeptide(L)'
;MDVHTITSPSRPGATEIHTEEKLSMNGPPLARVILYVRDIPKVAAFYERFFSMKPMPGATDGWLELSSPSGGCTIALHQAAKSQKSGAAIKLVFAVADVDAFVREKEQQGLTFGVIHRPPGFAFANAKDPAGNSISVSSRGL
;
A
#
# COMPACT_ATOMS: atom_id res chain seq x y z
N MET A 1 -24.04 25.79 17.80
CA MET A 1 -23.65 25.35 17.42
C MET A 1 -23.37 24.86 16.85
N ASP A 2 -23.12 24.74 16.54
CA ASP A 2 -22.85 24.25 15.95
C ASP A 2 -22.29 23.72 15.53
N VAL A 3 -21.95 23.30 15.51
CA VAL A 3 -21.44 22.69 15.21
C VAL A 3 -21.00 22.43 14.31
N HIS A 4 -21.08 22.61 13.81
CA HIS A 4 -20.81 22.48 12.91
C HIS A 4 -19.92 22.48 12.48
N THR A 5 -19.85 22.77 12.81
CA THR A 5 -18.87 22.89 12.45
C THR A 5 -18.17 21.91 12.21
N ILE A 6 -18.21 21.30 12.63
CA ILE A 6 -17.79 20.31 12.48
C ILE A 6 -17.89 19.78 11.42
N THR A 7 -18.50 20.06 10.88
CA THR A 7 -18.80 19.48 9.85
C THR A 7 -17.92 19.52 8.73
N SER A 8 -16.96 20.18 8.60
CA SER A 8 -16.09 20.13 7.49
C SER A 8 -15.12 18.99 7.67
N PRO A 9 -15.32 17.92 6.99
CA PRO A 9 -14.47 16.76 7.17
C PRO A 9 -13.07 16.97 6.69
N SER A 10 -12.83 17.95 5.88
CA SER A 10 -11.49 18.20 5.41
C SER A 10 -10.59 18.79 6.48
N ARG A 11 -11.12 19.14 7.62
CA ARG A 11 -10.30 19.74 8.65
C ARG A 11 -9.46 18.69 9.36
N PRO A 12 -8.19 18.98 9.60
CA PRO A 12 -7.30 18.01 10.22
C PRO A 12 -7.78 17.53 11.59
N GLY A 13 -8.41 18.41 12.36
CA GLY A 13 -8.91 18.02 13.67
C GLY A 13 -9.98 16.97 13.58
N ALA A 14 -10.87 17.07 12.61
CA ALA A 14 -11.91 16.07 12.44
C ALA A 14 -11.32 14.71 12.11
N THR A 15 -10.27 14.66 11.30
CA THR A 15 -9.61 13.41 10.97
C THR A 15 -8.98 12.77 12.20
N GLU A 16 -8.34 13.56 13.02
CA GLU A 16 -7.72 13.06 14.25
C GLU A 16 -8.76 12.50 15.21
N ILE A 17 -9.89 13.15 15.34
CA ILE A 17 -10.96 12.68 16.20
C ILE A 17 -11.48 11.33 15.70
N HIS A 18 -11.67 11.20 14.41
CA HIS A 18 -12.09 9.92 13.83
C HIS A 18 -11.12 8.80 14.12
N THR A 19 -9.82 9.07 14.04
CA THR A 19 -8.80 8.09 14.32
C THR A 19 -8.85 7.65 15.77
N GLU A 20 -8.98 8.60 16.68
CA GLU A 20 -9.08 8.29 18.10
C GLU A 20 -10.30 7.47 18.42
N GLU A 21 -11.43 7.79 17.80
CA GLU A 21 -12.64 7.00 18.00
C GLU A 21 -12.45 5.58 17.54
N LYS A 22 -11.83 5.38 16.37
CA LYS A 22 -11.57 4.04 15.88
C LYS A 22 -10.67 3.26 16.82
N LEU A 23 -9.64 3.90 17.35
CA LEU A 23 -8.73 3.24 18.27
C LEU A 23 -9.42 2.80 19.54
N SER A 24 -10.34 3.63 20.07
CA SER A 24 -10.95 3.35 21.37
C SER A 24 -12.21 2.49 21.26
N MET A 25 -12.95 2.55 20.16
CA MET A 25 -14.28 1.94 20.08
C MET A 25 -14.39 0.83 19.05
N ASN A 26 -13.70 0.93 17.93
CA ASN A 26 -13.84 0.00 16.82
C ASN A 26 -12.60 -0.87 16.61
N GLY A 27 -11.74 -0.88 17.60
CA GLY A 27 -10.48 -1.59 17.49
C GLY A 27 -9.42 -0.77 16.75
N PRO A 28 -8.14 -1.18 16.81
CA PRO A 28 -7.06 -0.43 16.20
C PRO A 28 -7.03 -0.63 14.68
N PRO A 29 -6.69 0.41 13.92
CA PRO A 29 -6.50 0.22 12.48
C PRO A 29 -5.20 -0.56 12.21
N LEU A 30 -5.18 -1.24 11.09
CA LEU A 30 -3.94 -1.86 10.63
C LEU A 30 -3.01 -0.73 10.16
N ALA A 31 -1.89 -0.52 10.87
CA ALA A 31 -1.04 0.63 10.64
C ALA A 31 -0.03 0.40 9.53
N ARG A 32 0.63 -0.75 9.54
CA ARG A 32 1.68 -1.03 8.55
C ARG A 32 1.85 -2.50 8.34
N VAL A 33 2.41 -2.84 7.18
CA VAL A 33 2.88 -4.19 6.86
C VAL A 33 4.39 -4.11 6.71
N ILE A 34 5.12 -5.01 7.36
CA ILE A 34 6.57 -5.05 7.27
C ILE A 34 6.96 -6.12 6.25
N LEU A 35 7.77 -5.73 5.27
CA LEU A 35 8.34 -6.64 4.29
C LEU A 35 9.82 -6.76 4.56
N TYR A 36 10.30 -8.00 4.69
CA TYR A 36 11.73 -8.27 4.88
C TYR A 36 12.36 -8.42 3.50
N VAL A 37 13.28 -7.52 3.17
CA VAL A 37 13.87 -7.44 1.84
C VAL A 37 15.38 -7.34 1.95
N ARG A 38 16.08 -7.78 0.91
CA ARG A 38 17.54 -7.74 0.90
C ARG A 38 18.08 -6.42 0.39
N ASP A 39 17.37 -5.79 -0.53
CA ASP A 39 17.81 -4.55 -1.18
C ASP A 39 16.71 -3.50 -1.00
N ILE A 40 16.78 -2.78 0.13
CA ILE A 40 15.77 -1.78 0.46
C ILE A 40 15.65 -0.72 -0.63
N PRO A 41 16.75 -0.10 -1.13
CA PRO A 41 16.60 0.93 -2.16
C PRO A 41 15.91 0.42 -3.43
N LYS A 42 16.21 -0.80 -3.85
CA LYS A 42 15.62 -1.36 -5.06
C LYS A 42 14.13 -1.59 -4.89
N VAL A 43 13.73 -2.14 -3.76
CA VAL A 43 12.31 -2.41 -3.49
C VAL A 43 11.56 -1.09 -3.29
N ALA A 44 12.15 -0.13 -2.58
CA ALA A 44 11.55 1.19 -2.41
C ALA A 44 11.31 1.86 -3.76
N ALA A 45 12.29 1.84 -4.65
CA ALA A 45 12.17 2.45 -5.97
C ALA A 45 11.01 1.84 -6.75
N PHE A 46 10.79 0.54 -6.60
CA PHE A 46 9.67 -0.15 -7.23
C PHE A 46 8.33 0.43 -6.77
N TYR A 47 8.12 0.52 -5.45
CA TYR A 47 6.85 1.02 -4.92
C TYR A 47 6.66 2.52 -5.19
N GLU A 48 7.75 3.29 -5.21
CA GLU A 48 7.67 4.70 -5.59
C GLU A 48 7.28 4.85 -7.06
N ARG A 49 7.90 4.07 -7.93
CA ARG A 49 7.69 4.20 -9.37
C ARG A 49 6.30 3.73 -9.79
N PHE A 50 5.86 2.57 -9.32
CA PHE A 50 4.66 1.93 -9.84
C PHE A 50 3.41 2.25 -9.03
N PHE A 51 3.57 2.65 -7.76
CA PHE A 51 2.42 2.90 -6.88
C PHE A 51 2.46 4.27 -6.22
N SER A 52 3.38 5.12 -6.64
CA SER A 52 3.51 6.51 -6.18
C SER A 52 3.67 6.62 -4.68
N MET A 53 4.21 5.60 -4.04
CA MET A 53 4.46 5.66 -2.61
C MET A 53 5.65 6.57 -2.32
N LYS A 54 5.67 7.15 -1.13
CA LYS A 54 6.68 8.14 -0.75
C LYS A 54 7.38 7.72 0.53
N PRO A 55 8.71 7.90 0.61
CA PRO A 55 9.42 7.61 1.85
C PRO A 55 8.94 8.49 2.99
N MET A 56 8.82 7.89 4.16
CA MET A 56 8.48 8.62 5.38
C MET A 56 9.75 8.98 6.14
N PRO A 57 9.71 10.02 6.99
CA PRO A 57 10.86 10.35 7.84
C PRO A 57 11.23 9.19 8.76
N GLY A 58 12.49 9.14 9.17
CA GLY A 58 12.95 8.15 10.14
C GLY A 58 13.64 6.94 9.54
N ALA A 59 14.05 7.01 8.27
CA ALA A 59 14.79 5.92 7.65
C ALA A 59 16.14 5.70 8.37
N THR A 60 16.52 4.42 8.46
CA THR A 60 17.83 4.02 8.98
C THR A 60 18.47 3.07 7.99
N ASP A 61 19.63 2.50 8.34
CA ASP A 61 20.29 1.57 7.44
C ASP A 61 19.46 0.35 7.12
N GLY A 62 18.63 -0.10 8.05
CA GLY A 62 17.86 -1.33 7.87
C GLY A 62 16.35 -1.13 7.87
N TRP A 63 15.88 0.09 7.67
CA TRP A 63 14.45 0.39 7.78
C TRP A 63 14.07 1.59 6.92
N LEU A 64 13.04 1.42 6.09
CA LEU A 64 12.46 2.52 5.32
C LEU A 64 10.96 2.29 5.21
N GLU A 65 10.18 3.26 5.67
CA GLU A 65 8.73 3.17 5.61
C GLU A 65 8.20 4.03 4.47
N LEU A 66 7.21 3.51 3.75
CA LEU A 66 6.61 4.17 2.58
C LEU A 66 5.13 4.38 2.84
N SER A 67 4.63 5.56 2.47
CA SER A 67 3.21 5.87 2.59
C SER A 67 2.61 6.15 1.23
N SER A 68 1.31 5.88 1.10
CA SER A 68 0.56 6.26 -0.09
C SER A 68 0.09 7.71 0.05
N PRO A 69 0.13 8.50 -1.02
CA PRO A 69 -0.43 9.86 -0.96
C PRO A 69 -1.92 9.86 -0.60
N SER A 70 -2.61 8.77 -0.91
CA SER A 70 -4.05 8.65 -0.60
C SER A 70 -4.32 8.12 0.80
N GLY A 71 -3.28 7.87 1.58
CA GLY A 71 -3.42 7.36 2.93
C GLY A 71 -3.52 5.85 2.99
N GLY A 72 -3.97 5.34 4.12
CA GLY A 72 -4.10 3.90 4.34
C GLY A 72 -2.90 3.31 5.05
N CYS A 73 -2.81 1.99 5.02
CA CYS A 73 -1.73 1.23 5.64
C CYS A 73 -0.40 1.53 4.95
N THR A 74 0.67 1.66 5.73
CA THR A 74 2.01 1.89 5.17
C THR A 74 2.72 0.56 4.93
N ILE A 75 3.78 0.61 4.13
CA ILE A 75 4.68 -0.52 3.93
C ILE A 75 6.02 -0.15 4.53
N ALA A 76 6.51 -0.99 5.45
CA ALA A 76 7.84 -0.79 6.02
C ALA A 76 8.78 -1.84 5.43
N LEU A 77 9.89 -1.39 4.85
CA LEU A 77 10.92 -2.27 4.30
C LEU A 77 11.98 -2.46 5.37
N HIS A 78 12.17 -3.70 5.78
CA HIS A 78 13.12 -4.06 6.82
C HIS A 78 14.20 -4.95 6.22
N GLN A 79 15.45 -4.70 6.59
CA GLN A 79 16.56 -5.50 6.09
C GLN A 79 16.40 -6.96 6.52
N ALA A 80 16.40 -7.86 5.56
CA ALA A 80 16.28 -9.29 5.84
C ALA A 80 17.62 -9.84 6.30
N ALA A 81 17.58 -10.79 7.24
CA ALA A 81 18.74 -11.56 7.60
C ALA A 81 19.11 -12.50 6.43
N LYS A 82 20.37 -12.93 6.39
CA LYS A 82 20.84 -13.79 5.29
C LYS A 82 20.02 -15.08 5.19
N SER A 83 19.59 -15.62 6.32
CA SER A 83 18.81 -16.85 6.37
C SER A 83 17.33 -16.63 6.09
N GLN A 84 16.89 -15.40 6.05
CA GLN A 84 15.47 -15.08 5.90
C GLN A 84 15.08 -15.15 4.42
N LYS A 85 14.00 -15.88 4.12
CA LYS A 85 13.50 -15.98 2.76
C LYS A 85 12.69 -14.75 2.42
N SER A 86 12.83 -14.27 1.18
CA SER A 86 11.95 -13.24 0.66
C SER A 86 10.70 -13.89 0.07
N GLY A 87 9.68 -13.07 -0.18
CA GLY A 87 8.45 -13.58 -0.79
C GLY A 87 7.57 -14.35 0.17
N ALA A 88 7.30 -13.77 1.32
CA ALA A 88 6.42 -14.39 2.32
C ALA A 88 5.03 -14.65 1.74
N ALA A 89 4.22 -15.45 2.46
CA ALA A 89 2.86 -15.80 2.04
C ALA A 89 1.90 -14.64 2.29
N ILE A 90 2.25 -13.46 1.84
CA ILE A 90 1.48 -12.22 1.99
C ILE A 90 1.27 -11.62 0.62
N LYS A 91 0.10 -11.06 0.39
CA LYS A 91 -0.19 -10.34 -0.84
C LYS A 91 -0.62 -8.93 -0.48
N LEU A 92 0.06 -7.94 -1.07
CA LEU A 92 -0.33 -6.54 -0.90
C LEU A 92 -1.29 -6.19 -2.03
N VAL A 93 -2.47 -5.68 -1.67
CA VAL A 93 -3.49 -5.33 -2.65
C VAL A 93 -3.64 -3.82 -2.69
N PHE A 94 -3.47 -3.27 -3.90
CA PHE A 94 -3.67 -1.85 -4.14
C PHE A 94 -5.01 -1.65 -4.84
N ALA A 95 -5.81 -0.71 -4.33
CA ALA A 95 -7.13 -0.44 -4.88
C ALA A 95 -6.98 0.45 -6.11
N VAL A 96 -7.50 0.01 -7.25
CA VAL A 96 -7.50 0.81 -8.48
C VAL A 96 -8.87 0.68 -9.13
N ALA A 97 -9.41 1.78 -9.62
CA ALA A 97 -10.75 1.79 -10.19
C ALA A 97 -10.81 1.07 -11.54
N ASP A 98 -9.78 1.22 -12.35
CA ASP A 98 -9.73 0.63 -13.70
C ASP A 98 -8.48 -0.26 -13.79
N VAL A 99 -8.69 -1.56 -13.54
CA VAL A 99 -7.60 -2.52 -13.52
C VAL A 99 -6.97 -2.65 -14.91
N ASP A 100 -7.79 -2.70 -15.96
CA ASP A 100 -7.27 -2.85 -17.33
C ASP A 100 -6.35 -1.68 -17.69
N ALA A 101 -6.77 -0.47 -17.41
CA ALA A 101 -5.98 0.71 -17.73
C ALA A 101 -4.69 0.73 -16.92
N PHE A 102 -4.77 0.40 -15.62
CA PHE A 102 -3.60 0.39 -14.77
C PHE A 102 -2.57 -0.63 -15.24
N VAL A 103 -3.01 -1.85 -15.51
CA VAL A 103 -2.13 -2.92 -15.99
C VAL A 103 -1.44 -2.52 -17.29
N ARG A 104 -2.22 -1.98 -18.23
CA ARG A 104 -1.68 -1.57 -19.53
C ARG A 104 -0.62 -0.49 -19.37
N GLU A 105 -0.89 0.49 -18.53
CA GLU A 105 0.05 1.59 -18.30
C GLU A 105 1.34 1.08 -17.65
N LYS A 106 1.21 0.24 -16.61
CA LYS A 106 2.39 -0.22 -15.88
C LYS A 106 3.21 -1.21 -16.69
N GLU A 107 2.58 -1.98 -17.57
CA GLU A 107 3.34 -2.85 -18.44
C GLU A 107 4.21 -2.07 -19.41
N GLN A 108 3.74 -0.93 -19.87
CA GLN A 108 4.57 -0.04 -20.69
C GLN A 108 5.76 0.49 -19.92
N GLN A 109 5.67 0.54 -18.59
CA GLN A 109 6.75 0.99 -17.73
C GLN A 109 7.63 -0.14 -17.21
N GLY A 110 7.34 -1.37 -17.63
CA GLY A 110 8.18 -2.52 -17.29
C GLY A 110 7.68 -3.42 -16.19
N LEU A 111 6.45 -3.23 -15.69
CA LEU A 111 5.88 -4.13 -14.70
C LEU A 111 4.89 -5.08 -15.38
N THR A 112 5.21 -6.37 -15.37
CA THR A 112 4.38 -7.39 -16.01
C THR A 112 3.41 -7.97 -14.99
N PHE A 113 2.13 -7.99 -15.35
CA PHE A 113 1.09 -8.64 -14.57
C PHE A 113 0.71 -9.98 -15.20
N GLY A 114 0.13 -10.87 -14.39
CA GLY A 114 -0.52 -12.05 -14.90
C GLY A 114 -1.86 -11.71 -15.56
N VAL A 115 -2.67 -12.74 -15.82
CA VAL A 115 -3.97 -12.51 -16.45
C VAL A 115 -4.84 -11.65 -15.54
N ILE A 116 -5.74 -10.89 -16.17
CA ILE A 116 -6.72 -10.13 -15.42
C ILE A 116 -7.89 -11.06 -15.13
N HIS A 117 -8.15 -11.25 -13.84
CA HIS A 117 -9.27 -12.08 -13.38
C HIS A 117 -10.52 -11.22 -13.29
N ARG A 118 -11.67 -11.76 -13.71
CA ARG A 118 -12.91 -10.99 -13.79
C ARG A 118 -14.06 -11.70 -13.09
N PRO A 119 -13.99 -11.85 -11.75
CA PRO A 119 -15.16 -12.35 -11.02
C PRO A 119 -16.32 -11.35 -11.12
N PRO A 120 -17.54 -11.75 -10.74
CA PRO A 120 -18.65 -10.81 -10.81
C PRO A 120 -18.40 -9.57 -9.97
N GLY A 121 -18.51 -8.41 -10.59
CA GLY A 121 -18.50 -7.12 -9.90
C GLY A 121 -17.15 -6.43 -9.74
N PHE A 122 -16.04 -7.09 -10.11
CA PHE A 122 -14.72 -6.44 -10.00
C PHE A 122 -13.69 -7.17 -10.86
N ALA A 123 -12.49 -6.60 -10.91
CA ALA A 123 -11.37 -7.25 -11.62
C ALA A 123 -10.13 -7.15 -10.75
N PHE A 124 -9.17 -8.03 -10.98
CA PHE A 124 -7.87 -7.93 -10.31
C PHE A 124 -6.79 -8.61 -11.14
N ALA A 125 -5.55 -8.21 -10.89
CA ALA A 125 -4.39 -8.81 -11.55
C ALA A 125 -3.23 -8.86 -10.56
N ASN A 126 -2.35 -9.85 -10.72
CA ASN A 126 -1.27 -10.13 -9.77
C ASN A 126 0.09 -9.88 -10.41
N ALA A 127 1.06 -9.51 -9.58
CA ALA A 127 2.43 -9.32 -10.00
C ALA A 127 3.34 -9.61 -8.82
N LYS A 128 4.64 -9.40 -8.99
CA LYS A 128 5.63 -9.58 -7.93
C LYS A 128 6.46 -8.32 -7.82
N ASP A 129 6.86 -7.98 -6.59
CA ASP A 129 7.84 -6.93 -6.40
C ASP A 129 9.26 -7.50 -6.57
N PRO A 130 10.30 -6.66 -6.55
CA PRO A 130 11.67 -7.18 -6.78
C PRO A 130 12.18 -8.15 -5.71
N ALA A 131 11.56 -8.18 -4.53
CA ALA A 131 11.91 -9.14 -3.48
C ALA A 131 11.11 -10.42 -3.59
N GLY A 132 10.21 -10.53 -4.59
CA GLY A 132 9.38 -11.70 -4.78
C GLY A 132 8.09 -11.67 -3.99
N ASN A 133 7.74 -10.55 -3.35
CA ASN A 133 6.48 -10.46 -2.64
C ASN A 133 5.32 -10.33 -3.61
N SER A 134 4.21 -10.99 -3.27
CA SER A 134 3.02 -10.92 -4.10
C SER A 134 2.33 -9.58 -3.96
N ILE A 135 1.97 -8.99 -5.09
CA ILE A 135 1.15 -7.77 -5.12
C ILE A 135 -0.02 -8.00 -6.05
N SER A 136 -1.05 -7.22 -5.88
CA SER A 136 -2.25 -7.28 -6.71
C SER A 136 -2.83 -5.89 -6.83
N VAL A 137 -3.46 -5.62 -7.97
CA VAL A 137 -4.30 -4.45 -8.13
C VAL A 137 -5.73 -4.94 -8.29
N SER A 138 -6.68 -4.25 -7.67
CA SER A 138 -8.06 -4.75 -7.61
C SER A 138 -9.03 -3.58 -7.53
N SER A 139 -10.15 -3.73 -8.22
CA SER A 139 -11.25 -2.77 -8.14
C SER A 139 -12.32 -3.19 -7.14
N ARG A 140 -12.10 -4.27 -6.38
CA ARG A 140 -13.09 -4.75 -5.43
C ARG A 140 -13.32 -3.70 -4.34
N GLY A 141 -14.60 -3.40 -4.10
CA GLY A 141 -14.96 -2.44 -3.08
C GLY A 141 -14.90 -0.98 -3.50
N LEU A 142 -14.69 -0.71 -4.78
CA LEU A 142 -14.67 0.64 -5.33
C LEU A 142 -15.92 0.89 -6.17
#